data_cc6aeebaa89a6b6b4d3015fb6d566c09
#
_entry.id   cc6aeebaa89a6b6b4d3015fb6d566c09
#
_cell.length_a   1.000
_cell.length_b   1.000
_cell.length_c   1.000
_cell.angle_alpha   90.00
_cell.angle_beta   90.00
_cell.angle_gamma   90.00
#
_symmetry.space_group_name_H-M   'P 1'
#
loop_
_entity.id
_entity.type
_entity.pdbx_description
1 polymer ?
#
loop_
_entity_poly.entity_id
_entity_poly.type
_entity_poly.pdbx_seq_one_letter_code
_entity_poly.pdbx_strand_id
1 'polypeptide(L)'
;YIPGSHMCLSFHIKKHLKIGKGGMILTDSKDLVDWVREARYEGRSEGVRYQEDDIDSMGWNMYMTPEQAVRGLMLMQNYPEHMPNIPEDPPYRVLTEFKLFGGDR
;
A
#
# COMPACT_ATOMS: atom_id res chain seq x y z
N TYR A 1 4.98 -13.71 -6.71
CA TYR A 1 5.73 -13.57 -5.45
C TYR A 1 7.02 -14.37 -5.50
N ILE A 2 8.11 -13.80 -5.03
CA ILE A 2 9.41 -14.45 -4.94
C ILE A 2 9.66 -14.77 -3.47
N PRO A 3 9.77 -16.06 -3.06
CA PRO A 3 10.06 -16.44 -1.67
C PRO A 3 11.31 -15.76 -1.12
N GLY A 4 11.25 -15.31 0.13
CA GLY A 4 12.32 -14.55 0.80
C GLY A 4 12.42 -13.08 0.39
N SER A 5 11.50 -12.59 -0.46
CA SER A 5 11.42 -11.18 -0.83
C SER A 5 10.30 -10.44 -0.10
N HIS A 6 10.32 -9.12 -0.19
CA HIS A 6 9.22 -8.26 0.24
C HIS A 6 8.71 -7.50 -0.98
N MET A 7 7.52 -7.88 -1.49
CA MET A 7 6.94 -7.26 -2.68
C MET A 7 5.89 -6.23 -2.27
N CYS A 8 6.07 -5.00 -2.71
CA CYS A 8 5.10 -3.92 -2.51
C CYS A 8 4.19 -3.81 -3.73
N LEU A 9 2.88 -3.94 -3.49
CA LEU A 9 1.85 -3.73 -4.50
C LEU A 9 1.18 -2.38 -4.28
N SER A 10 0.84 -1.72 -5.39
CA SER A 10 0.09 -0.45 -5.37
C SER A 10 -1.33 -0.68 -5.88
N PHE A 11 -2.31 -0.10 -5.20
CA PHE A 11 -3.72 -0.09 -5.61
C PHE A 11 -4.16 1.26 -6.16
N HIS A 12 -3.20 2.08 -6.58
CA HIS A 12 -3.49 3.34 -7.26
C HIS A 12 -4.35 3.12 -8.51
N ILE A 13 -5.16 4.14 -8.89
CA ILE A 13 -6.11 4.04 -10.02
C ILE A 13 -5.47 3.63 -11.36
N LYS A 14 -4.18 3.89 -11.54
CA LYS A 14 -3.40 3.50 -12.74
C LYS A 14 -2.86 2.07 -12.70
N LYS A 15 -3.10 1.30 -11.62
CA LYS A 15 -2.62 -0.08 -11.47
C LYS A 15 -3.68 -1.08 -11.88
N HIS A 16 -3.32 -2.36 -11.97
CA HIS A 16 -4.24 -3.41 -12.38
C HIS A 16 -5.44 -3.52 -11.44
N LEU A 17 -5.22 -3.59 -10.14
CA LEU A 17 -6.29 -3.57 -9.14
C LEU A 17 -6.55 -2.12 -8.70
N LYS A 18 -7.56 -1.50 -9.33
CA LYS A 18 -7.83 -0.05 -9.26
C LYS A 18 -8.72 0.29 -8.05
N ILE A 19 -8.24 0.06 -6.83
CA ILE A 19 -8.98 0.48 -5.62
C ILE A 19 -9.02 2.02 -5.52
N GLY A 20 -7.97 2.68 -6.00
CA GLY A 20 -7.83 4.14 -6.03
C GLY A 20 -6.70 4.63 -5.12
N LYS A 21 -6.55 4.04 -3.95
CA LYS A 21 -5.51 4.34 -2.96
C LYS A 21 -5.14 3.06 -2.21
N GLY A 22 -3.99 3.07 -1.55
CA GLY A 22 -3.51 1.96 -0.74
C GLY A 22 -2.53 1.06 -1.48
N GLY A 23 -2.18 -0.02 -0.82
CA GLY A 23 -1.23 -1.01 -1.30
C GLY A 23 -1.26 -2.26 -0.43
N MET A 24 -0.36 -3.17 -0.74
CA MET A 24 -0.17 -4.40 0.01
C MET A 24 1.30 -4.78 0.00
N ILE A 25 1.75 -5.37 1.09
CA ILE A 25 3.07 -6.00 1.18
C ILE A 25 2.87 -7.52 1.20
N LEU A 26 3.48 -8.22 0.25
CA LEU A 26 3.56 -9.67 0.25
C LEU A 26 4.91 -10.09 0.82
N THR A 27 4.89 -10.93 1.83
CA THR A 27 6.10 -11.40 2.51
C THR A 27 5.86 -12.73 3.22
N ASP A 28 6.90 -13.53 3.38
CA ASP A 28 6.95 -14.70 4.24
C ASP A 28 7.64 -14.43 5.59
N SER A 29 8.10 -13.21 5.82
CA SER A 29 8.66 -12.79 7.11
C SER A 29 7.57 -12.49 8.12
N LYS A 30 7.44 -13.34 9.14
CA LYS A 30 6.49 -13.12 10.23
C LYS A 30 6.81 -11.83 11.01
N ASP A 31 8.07 -11.57 11.27
CA ASP A 31 8.49 -10.38 12.02
C ASP A 31 8.10 -9.08 11.28
N LEU A 32 8.25 -9.07 9.95
CA LEU A 32 7.81 -7.93 9.16
C LEU A 32 6.28 -7.78 9.18
N VAL A 33 5.53 -8.88 9.11
CA VAL A 33 4.06 -8.83 9.19
C VAL A 33 3.61 -8.25 10.53
N ASP A 34 4.17 -8.73 11.63
CA ASP A 34 3.82 -8.28 12.98
C ASP A 34 4.13 -6.78 13.13
N TRP A 35 5.33 -6.37 12.76
CA TRP A 35 5.72 -4.96 12.80
C TRP A 35 4.83 -4.06 11.90
N VAL A 36 4.54 -4.47 10.66
CA VAL A 36 3.70 -3.67 9.74
C VAL A 36 2.27 -3.54 10.23
N ARG A 37 1.72 -4.55 10.90
CA ARG A 37 0.38 -4.49 11.48
C ARG A 37 0.25 -3.36 12.50
N GLU A 38 1.19 -3.25 13.41
CA GLU A 38 1.24 -2.15 14.37
C GLU A 38 1.57 -0.83 13.69
N ALA A 39 2.62 -0.79 12.86
CA ALA A 39 3.08 0.42 12.20
C ALA A 39 2.00 1.08 11.33
N ARG A 40 1.15 0.32 10.64
CA ARG A 40 0.03 0.86 9.84
C ARG A 40 -1.15 1.34 10.68
N TYR A 41 -1.23 0.91 11.94
CA TYR A 41 -2.32 1.20 12.87
C TYR A 41 -1.87 2.07 14.04
N GLU A 42 -1.06 3.09 13.75
CA GLU A 42 -0.61 4.10 14.72
C GLU A 42 0.27 3.53 15.86
N GLY A 43 0.93 2.40 15.64
CA GLY A 43 1.71 1.68 16.65
C GLY A 43 0.87 0.83 17.60
N ARG A 44 -0.41 0.65 17.32
CA ARG A 44 -1.37 -0.05 18.17
C ARG A 44 -1.48 -1.53 17.81
N SER A 45 -1.79 -2.34 18.81
CA SER A 45 -2.07 -3.77 18.64
C SER A 45 -3.48 -4.00 18.10
N GLU A 46 -3.62 -4.78 17.03
CA GLU A 46 -4.93 -5.12 16.46
C GLU A 46 -5.76 -5.95 17.46
N GLY A 47 -7.00 -5.56 17.71
CA GLY A 47 -7.92 -6.28 18.57
C GLY A 47 -7.75 -6.02 20.08
N VAL A 48 -6.80 -5.19 20.46
CA VAL A 48 -6.60 -4.77 21.85
C VAL A 48 -7.32 -3.43 22.11
N ARG A 49 -7.98 -3.29 23.25
CA ARG A 49 -8.62 -2.03 23.63
C ARG A 49 -7.54 -0.99 23.92
N TYR A 50 -7.78 0.26 23.56
CA TYR A 50 -6.84 1.36 23.79
C TYR A 50 -6.34 1.46 25.23
N GLN A 51 -7.21 1.22 26.22
CA GLN A 51 -6.85 1.29 27.63
C GLN A 51 -5.99 0.12 28.13
N GLU A 52 -5.90 -0.94 27.33
CA GLU A 52 -5.20 -2.18 27.64
C GLU A 52 -3.97 -2.39 26.73
N ASP A 53 -3.75 -1.46 25.78
CA ASP A 53 -2.72 -1.55 24.78
C ASP A 53 -1.44 -0.83 25.24
N ASP A 54 -0.38 -1.57 25.42
CA ASP A 54 0.96 -1.02 25.71
C ASP A 54 1.60 -0.60 24.37
N ILE A 55 1.28 0.62 23.93
CA ILE A 55 1.83 1.17 22.69
C ILE A 55 3.32 1.43 22.88
N ASP A 56 4.17 0.55 22.37
CA ASP A 56 5.63 0.61 22.48
C ASP A 56 6.32 0.84 21.13
N SER A 57 5.57 0.84 20.03
CA SER A 57 6.07 1.04 18.68
C SER A 57 5.51 2.30 18.03
N MET A 58 6.31 2.90 17.16
CA MET A 58 5.88 4.04 16.35
C MET A 58 5.07 3.57 15.14
N GLY A 59 3.97 4.25 14.86
CA GLY A 59 3.16 3.93 13.72
C GLY A 59 2.49 5.13 13.06
N TRP A 60 1.75 4.85 12.00
CA TRP A 60 1.07 5.83 11.16
C TRP A 60 -0.35 5.37 10.87
N ASN A 61 -1.25 6.29 10.61
CA ASN A 61 -2.59 5.99 10.12
C ASN A 61 -2.52 5.60 8.65
N MET A 62 -2.21 4.34 8.37
CA MET A 62 -2.00 3.78 7.03
C MET A 62 -2.84 2.54 6.73
N TYR A 63 -3.76 2.17 7.61
CA TYR A 63 -4.67 1.06 7.34
C TYR A 63 -5.69 1.40 6.25
N MET A 64 -6.11 0.39 5.53
CA MET A 64 -7.15 0.50 4.50
C MET A 64 -8.51 0.73 5.15
N THR A 65 -9.30 1.68 4.64
CA THR A 65 -10.67 1.86 5.13
C THR A 65 -11.57 0.71 4.70
N PRO A 66 -12.67 0.43 5.44
CA PRO A 66 -13.60 -0.63 5.08
C PRO A 66 -14.14 -0.51 3.65
N GLU A 67 -14.43 0.70 3.18
CA GLU A 67 -14.91 0.96 1.81
C GLU A 67 -13.86 0.59 0.76
N GLN A 68 -12.61 0.90 1.02
CA GLN A 68 -11.50 0.52 0.14
C GLN A 68 -11.32 -1.01 0.12
N ALA A 69 -11.41 -1.66 1.28
CA ALA A 69 -11.29 -3.10 1.39
C ALA A 69 -12.44 -3.81 0.65
N VAL A 70 -13.68 -3.38 0.83
CA VAL A 70 -14.85 -3.92 0.12
C VAL A 70 -14.68 -3.73 -1.38
N ARG A 71 -14.30 -2.54 -1.84
CA ARG A 71 -14.03 -2.28 -3.25
C ARG A 71 -12.96 -3.24 -3.79
N GLY A 72 -11.88 -3.45 -3.06
CA GLY A 72 -10.81 -4.37 -3.43
C GLY A 72 -11.31 -5.80 -3.59
N LEU A 73 -12.07 -6.30 -2.63
CA LEU A 73 -12.66 -7.64 -2.66
C LEU A 73 -13.61 -7.82 -3.85
N MET A 74 -14.46 -6.84 -4.15
CA MET A 74 -15.35 -6.87 -5.31
C MET A 74 -14.58 -6.91 -6.63
N LEU A 75 -13.51 -6.12 -6.75
CA LEU A 75 -12.67 -6.13 -7.94
C LEU A 75 -11.93 -7.47 -8.11
N MET A 76 -11.52 -8.10 -7.00
CA MET A 76 -10.86 -9.40 -7.01
C MET A 76 -11.76 -10.54 -7.45
N GLN A 77 -13.08 -10.49 -7.22
CA GLN A 77 -14.01 -11.55 -7.62
C GLN A 77 -13.97 -11.85 -9.13
N ASN A 78 -13.73 -10.85 -9.96
CA ASN A 78 -13.67 -10.97 -11.40
C ASN A 78 -12.26 -10.69 -11.94
N TYR A 79 -11.24 -10.80 -11.09
CA TYR A 79 -9.88 -10.53 -11.50
C TYR A 79 -9.36 -11.67 -12.35
N PRO A 80 -8.90 -11.42 -13.60
CA PRO A 80 -8.44 -12.47 -14.48
C PRO A 80 -7.12 -13.07 -13.98
N GLU A 81 -6.90 -14.34 -14.27
CA GLU A 81 -5.66 -15.05 -13.92
C GLU A 81 -4.43 -14.40 -14.58
N HIS A 82 -4.60 -13.91 -15.79
CA HIS A 82 -3.55 -13.22 -16.53
C HIS A 82 -3.99 -11.81 -16.91
N MET A 83 -3.19 -10.83 -16.53
CA MET A 83 -3.39 -9.44 -16.90
C MET A 83 -2.34 -9.02 -17.92
N PRO A 84 -2.73 -8.34 -19.01
CA PRO A 84 -1.76 -7.73 -19.92
C PRO A 84 -0.97 -6.65 -19.18
N ASN A 85 0.25 -6.40 -19.64
CA ASN A 85 1.03 -5.28 -19.12
C ASN A 85 0.26 -3.96 -19.31
N ILE A 86 0.32 -3.11 -18.30
CA ILE A 86 -0.20 -1.75 -18.44
C ILE A 86 0.70 -1.03 -19.44
N PRO A 87 0.13 -0.35 -20.45
CA PRO A 87 0.93 0.47 -21.37
C PRO A 87 1.80 1.44 -20.59
N GLU A 88 3.03 1.64 -21.04
CA GLU A 88 3.92 2.62 -20.43
C GLU A 88 3.31 4.01 -20.55
N ASP A 89 3.19 4.69 -19.43
CA ASP A 89 2.88 6.11 -19.40
C ASP A 89 4.05 6.87 -20.08
N PRO A 90 3.81 8.03 -20.67
CA PRO A 90 4.89 8.91 -21.09
C PRO A 90 5.88 9.14 -19.93
N PRO A 91 7.18 9.29 -20.21
CA PRO A 91 8.16 9.49 -19.14
C PRO A 91 7.77 10.68 -18.27
N TYR A 92 7.89 10.51 -16.97
CA TYR A 92 7.67 11.60 -16.03
C TYR A 92 8.70 12.72 -16.30
N ARG A 93 8.26 13.95 -16.16
CA ARG A 93 9.15 15.08 -16.19
C ARG A 93 10.19 14.97 -15.07
N VAL A 94 11.41 15.40 -15.36
CA VAL A 94 12.47 15.48 -14.35
C VAL A 94 12.09 16.54 -13.31
N LEU A 95 12.33 16.25 -12.02
CA LEU A 95 11.91 17.13 -10.92
C LEU A 95 12.49 18.55 -11.04
N THR A 96 13.72 18.68 -11.54
CA THR A 96 14.39 19.97 -11.77
C THR A 96 13.71 20.84 -12.82
N GLU A 97 12.78 20.31 -13.63
CA GLU A 97 11.99 21.08 -14.58
C GLU A 97 10.78 21.79 -13.95
N PHE A 98 10.47 21.50 -12.68
CA PHE A 98 9.38 22.16 -11.98
C PHE A 98 9.89 23.38 -11.22
N LYS A 99 9.13 24.46 -11.21
CA LYS A 99 9.47 25.72 -10.49
C LYS A 99 9.85 25.48 -9.02
N LEU A 100 9.16 24.56 -8.35
CA LEU A 100 9.43 24.22 -6.95
C LEU A 100 10.87 23.71 -6.72
N PHE A 101 11.50 23.11 -7.75
CA PHE A 101 12.84 22.57 -7.71
C PHE A 101 13.84 23.35 -8.58
N GLY A 102 13.53 24.61 -8.89
CA GLY A 102 14.42 25.52 -9.62
C GLY A 102 14.27 25.50 -11.14
N GLY A 103 13.23 24.91 -11.67
CA GLY A 103 12.93 24.98 -13.11
C GLY A 103 12.44 26.36 -13.53
N ASP A 104 13.01 26.91 -14.60
CA ASP A 104 12.54 28.10 -15.24
C ASP A 104 11.31 27.81 -16.12
N ARG A 105 10.25 28.59 -15.96
CA ARG A 105 9.11 28.71 -16.88
C ARG A 105 8.79 30.15 -17.16
#